data_ecac5be91e72d4169f5dc89a7fc57119
#
_entry.id   ecac5be91e72d4169f5dc89a7fc57119
#
_cell.length_a   1.000
_cell.length_b   1.000
_cell.length_c   1.000
_cell.angle_alpha   90.00
_cell.angle_beta   90.00
_cell.angle_gamma   90.00
#
_symmetry.space_group_name_H-M   'P 1'
#
loop_
_entity.id
_entity.type
_entity.pdbx_description
1 polymer ?
#
loop_
_entity_poly.entity_id
_entity_poly.type
_entity_poly.pdbx_seq_one_letter_code
_entity_poly.pdbx_strand_id
1 'polypeptide(L)'
;MLHKFLIAVAVLFSACALYAQKSVSSAVSDIEDDPSNGLEMCRSLFNEYFLSELTTHEKVNMLDTKTVQKALSDLDLSRGRNLTEKEIKNLCAKLKTDALCLVKMSRGAKNAIVITVRIVDNKGKEVGKVTASMKGIGDTDATSHSMARDCAVILRKIRGIVPPKPLAP
;
A
#
# COMPACT_ATOMS: atom_id res chain seq x y z
N MET A 1 -51.87 -2.59 4.88
CA MET A 1 -50.94 -1.67 4.17
C MET A 1 -49.61 -1.49 4.89
N LEU A 2 -49.58 -1.43 6.21
CA LEU A 2 -48.35 -1.21 7.03
C LEU A 2 -47.28 -2.30 6.83
N HIS A 3 -47.69 -3.58 6.69
CA HIS A 3 -46.75 -4.70 6.51
C HIS A 3 -45.97 -4.67 5.20
N LYS A 4 -46.58 -4.19 4.12
CA LYS A 4 -45.92 -4.06 2.80
C LYS A 4 -44.91 -2.91 2.79
N PHE A 5 -45.13 -1.87 3.59
CA PHE A 5 -44.23 -0.74 3.74
C PHE A 5 -42.97 -1.12 4.53
N LEU A 6 -43.13 -1.94 5.59
CA LEU A 6 -42.01 -2.42 6.42
C LEU A 6 -41.06 -3.31 5.61
N ILE A 7 -41.59 -4.20 4.75
CA ILE A 7 -40.77 -5.06 3.91
C ILE A 7 -39.98 -4.25 2.87
N ALA A 8 -40.59 -3.22 2.26
CA ALA A 8 -39.92 -2.36 1.28
C ALA A 8 -38.76 -1.56 1.91
N VAL A 9 -38.95 -1.06 3.14
CA VAL A 9 -37.89 -0.33 3.88
C VAL A 9 -36.75 -1.29 4.27
N ALA A 10 -37.04 -2.50 4.71
CA ALA A 10 -36.03 -3.49 5.05
C ALA A 10 -35.18 -3.93 3.85
N VAL A 11 -35.80 -4.06 2.66
CA VAL A 11 -35.08 -4.38 1.41
C VAL A 11 -34.18 -3.22 0.95
N LEU A 12 -34.63 -1.98 1.11
CA LEU A 12 -33.82 -0.79 0.80
C LEU A 12 -32.60 -0.66 1.76
N PHE A 13 -32.77 -0.92 3.05
CA PHE A 13 -31.67 -0.92 4.01
C PHE A 13 -30.68 -2.06 3.76
N SER A 14 -31.15 -3.24 3.35
CA SER A 14 -30.28 -4.37 2.98
C SER A 14 -29.49 -4.09 1.70
N ALA A 15 -30.08 -3.39 0.72
CA ALA A 15 -29.38 -2.99 -0.51
C ALA A 15 -28.31 -1.94 -0.24
N CYS A 16 -28.55 -0.97 0.65
CA CYS A 16 -27.52 0.00 1.06
C CYS A 16 -26.36 -0.64 1.85
N ALA A 17 -26.58 -1.68 2.65
CA ALA A 17 -25.54 -2.39 3.36
C ALA A 17 -24.64 -3.23 2.42
N LEU A 18 -25.15 -3.69 1.28
CA LEU A 18 -24.38 -4.41 0.26
C LEU A 18 -23.45 -3.51 -0.56
N TYR A 19 -23.66 -2.19 -0.54
CA TYR A 19 -22.73 -1.19 -1.07
C TYR A 19 -21.69 -0.71 -0.04
N ALA A 20 -21.48 -1.44 1.06
CA ALA A 20 -20.31 -1.21 1.91
C ALA A 20 -19.08 -1.31 1.00
N GLN A 21 -18.52 -0.16 0.67
CA GLN A 21 -17.47 0.01 -0.33
C GLN A 21 -16.33 -0.93 0.02
N LYS A 22 -16.13 -1.98 -0.79
CA LYS A 22 -14.94 -2.82 -0.69
C LYS A 22 -13.73 -1.89 -0.77
N SER A 23 -13.02 -1.72 0.31
CA SER A 23 -11.75 -1.04 0.35
C SER A 23 -10.64 -2.05 0.63
N VAL A 24 -9.44 -1.77 0.15
CA VAL A 24 -8.25 -2.54 0.48
C VAL A 24 -7.51 -1.82 1.62
N SER A 25 -7.22 -2.54 2.70
CA SER A 25 -6.37 -2.04 3.77
C SER A 25 -4.93 -2.41 3.49
N SER A 26 -4.02 -1.45 3.56
CA SER A 26 -2.60 -1.67 3.28
C SER A 26 -1.70 -0.87 4.22
N ALA A 27 -0.43 -1.24 4.26
CA ALA A 27 0.60 -0.54 5.00
C ALA A 27 1.86 -0.40 4.15
N VAL A 28 2.61 0.69 4.36
CA VAL A 28 3.93 0.91 3.76
C VAL A 28 5.00 0.55 4.78
N SER A 29 6.01 -0.17 4.36
CA SER A 29 7.17 -0.50 5.17
C SER A 29 8.45 -0.52 4.34
N ASP A 30 9.51 0.05 4.88
CA ASP A 30 10.86 0.04 4.34
C ASP A 30 11.77 -1.00 5.05
N ILE A 31 11.16 -2.01 5.67
CA ILE A 31 11.90 -3.01 6.45
C ILE A 31 12.92 -3.79 5.60
N GLU A 32 12.64 -3.98 4.32
CA GLU A 32 13.55 -4.69 3.40
C GLU A 32 14.68 -3.79 2.86
N ASP A 33 14.68 -2.51 3.21
CA ASP A 33 15.70 -1.58 2.76
C ASP A 33 16.98 -1.68 3.60
N ASP A 34 18.14 -1.55 2.92
CA ASP A 34 19.45 -1.57 3.59
C ASP A 34 19.67 -0.24 4.35
N PRO A 35 19.79 -0.27 5.68
CA PRO A 35 20.02 0.94 6.47
C PRO A 35 21.38 1.58 6.21
N SER A 36 22.36 0.86 5.64
CA SER A 36 23.72 1.34 5.40
C SER A 36 23.92 1.96 4.02
N ASN A 37 22.89 2.05 3.18
CA ASN A 37 23.02 2.53 1.78
C ASN A 37 23.17 4.05 1.64
N GLY A 38 23.09 4.82 2.73
CA GLY A 38 23.21 6.29 2.74
C GLY A 38 22.05 7.00 2.04
N LEU A 39 20.86 6.41 2.00
CA LEU A 39 19.67 6.95 1.34
C LEU A 39 18.55 7.34 2.34
N GLU A 40 18.85 7.51 3.63
CA GLU A 40 17.85 7.77 4.68
C GLU A 40 16.96 8.97 4.38
N MET A 41 17.57 10.09 3.96
CA MET A 41 16.81 11.30 3.64
C MET A 41 15.88 11.08 2.43
N CYS A 42 16.39 10.45 1.36
CA CYS A 42 15.56 10.12 0.20
C CYS A 42 14.40 9.19 0.56
N ARG A 43 14.67 8.20 1.42
CA ARG A 43 13.69 7.24 1.89
C ARG A 43 12.60 7.92 2.71
N SER A 44 12.99 8.78 3.64
CA SER A 44 12.05 9.51 4.50
C SER A 44 11.10 10.35 3.66
N LEU A 45 11.63 11.16 2.75
CA LEU A 45 10.83 11.99 1.85
C LEU A 45 9.95 11.15 0.91
N PHE A 46 10.52 10.08 0.34
CA PHE A 46 9.75 9.19 -0.53
C PHE A 46 8.57 8.58 0.23
N ASN A 47 8.80 8.01 1.41
CA ASN A 47 7.74 7.37 2.19
C ASN A 47 6.64 8.37 2.57
N GLU A 48 7.00 9.60 2.93
CA GLU A 48 6.05 10.67 3.24
C GLU A 48 5.16 11.00 2.04
N TYR A 49 5.75 11.34 0.88
CA TYR A 49 5.00 11.68 -0.31
C TYR A 49 4.22 10.47 -0.87
N PHE A 50 4.82 9.29 -0.87
CA PHE A 50 4.21 8.06 -1.33
C PHE A 50 2.98 7.69 -0.50
N LEU A 51 3.10 7.74 0.83
CA LEU A 51 1.98 7.46 1.73
C LEU A 51 0.89 8.52 1.62
N SER A 52 1.27 9.80 1.55
CA SER A 52 0.34 10.91 1.34
C SER A 52 -0.49 10.72 0.07
N GLU A 53 0.15 10.42 -1.05
CA GLU A 53 -0.55 10.17 -2.32
C GLU A 53 -1.43 8.93 -2.25
N LEU A 54 -0.95 7.81 -1.69
CA LEU A 54 -1.76 6.59 -1.54
C LEU A 54 -3.05 6.84 -0.76
N THR A 55 -3.02 7.70 0.26
CA THR A 55 -4.21 8.04 1.06
C THR A 55 -5.26 8.84 0.28
N THR A 56 -4.88 9.50 -0.80
CA THR A 56 -5.84 10.23 -1.66
C THR A 56 -6.65 9.31 -2.57
N HIS A 57 -6.18 8.08 -2.78
CA HIS A 57 -6.83 7.15 -3.67
C HIS A 57 -8.06 6.50 -3.03
N GLU A 58 -9.22 6.68 -3.65
CA GLU A 58 -10.46 6.03 -3.21
C GLU A 58 -10.28 4.52 -3.07
N LYS A 59 -10.88 3.96 -2.01
CA LYS A 59 -10.89 2.52 -1.70
C LYS A 59 -9.53 1.92 -1.33
N VAL A 60 -8.54 2.76 -1.07
CA VAL A 60 -7.25 2.37 -0.49
C VAL A 60 -7.14 2.97 0.91
N ASN A 61 -7.17 2.15 1.94
CA ASN A 61 -7.01 2.57 3.33
C ASN A 61 -5.60 2.28 3.79
N MET A 62 -4.83 3.32 4.05
CA MET A 62 -3.45 3.18 4.50
C MET A 62 -3.36 3.28 6.02
N LEU A 63 -2.58 2.38 6.62
CA LEU A 63 -2.22 2.48 8.03
C LEU A 63 -1.14 3.53 8.24
N ASP A 64 -1.20 4.19 9.38
CA ASP A 64 -0.18 5.16 9.77
C ASP A 64 1.17 4.47 10.10
N THR A 65 2.26 5.22 9.89
CA THR A 65 3.63 4.73 10.06
C THR A 65 3.92 4.26 11.49
N LYS A 66 3.36 4.92 12.51
CA LYS A 66 3.61 4.55 13.92
C LYS A 66 3.02 3.18 14.25
N THR A 67 1.82 2.90 13.75
CA THR A 67 1.18 1.58 13.89
C THR A 67 2.02 0.49 13.23
N VAL A 68 2.57 0.75 12.03
CA VAL A 68 3.43 -0.19 11.32
C VAL A 68 4.73 -0.43 12.09
N GLN A 69 5.41 0.61 12.54
CA GLN A 69 6.66 0.52 13.31
C GLN A 69 6.47 -0.26 14.62
N LYS A 70 5.37 -0.01 15.32
CA LYS A 70 5.03 -0.77 16.53
C LYS A 70 4.85 -2.26 16.22
N ALA A 71 4.13 -2.61 15.17
CA ALA A 71 3.92 -4.00 14.78
C ALA A 71 5.23 -4.71 14.40
N LEU A 72 6.15 -4.02 13.71
CA LEU A 72 7.48 -4.53 13.38
C LEU A 72 8.29 -4.80 14.66
N SER A 73 8.30 -3.86 15.60
CA SER A 73 8.97 -4.03 16.89
C SER A 73 8.37 -5.19 17.70
N ASP A 74 7.05 -5.28 17.79
CA ASP A 74 6.35 -6.35 18.52
C ASP A 74 6.63 -7.76 17.93
N LEU A 75 6.99 -7.84 16.66
CA LEU A 75 7.34 -9.09 15.96
C LEU A 75 8.85 -9.32 15.87
N ASP A 76 9.66 -8.47 16.50
CA ASP A 76 11.13 -8.51 16.46
C ASP A 76 11.70 -8.56 15.03
N LEU A 77 11.08 -7.79 14.12
CA LEU A 77 11.47 -7.70 12.73
C LEU A 77 12.46 -6.54 12.53
N SER A 78 13.72 -6.89 12.24
CA SER A 78 14.77 -5.93 11.96
C SER A 78 14.85 -5.52 10.49
N ARG A 79 15.34 -4.30 10.25
CA ARG A 79 15.58 -3.74 8.92
C ARG A 79 16.74 -4.43 8.18
N GLY A 80 16.73 -4.33 6.86
CA GLY A 80 17.86 -4.74 6.01
C GLY A 80 17.79 -6.18 5.50
N ARG A 81 16.68 -6.87 5.71
CA ARG A 81 16.48 -8.23 5.20
C ARG A 81 15.14 -8.41 4.52
N ASN A 82 15.08 -9.29 3.53
CA ASN A 82 13.81 -9.65 2.92
C ASN A 82 12.96 -10.46 3.93
N LEU A 83 11.68 -10.11 4.01
CA LEU A 83 10.74 -10.86 4.83
C LEU A 83 10.39 -12.20 4.18
N THR A 84 10.30 -13.24 5.01
CA THR A 84 9.74 -14.52 4.59
C THR A 84 8.23 -14.44 4.45
N GLU A 85 7.64 -15.37 3.70
CA GLU A 85 6.19 -15.47 3.55
C GLU A 85 5.45 -15.57 4.90
N LYS A 86 6.02 -16.33 5.85
CA LYS A 86 5.48 -16.48 7.20
C LYS A 86 5.48 -15.16 7.97
N GLU A 87 6.55 -14.39 7.89
CA GLU A 87 6.67 -13.08 8.55
C GLU A 87 5.71 -12.07 7.95
N ILE A 88 5.56 -12.06 6.62
CA ILE A 88 4.57 -11.23 5.94
C ILE A 88 3.16 -11.55 6.42
N LYS A 89 2.79 -12.83 6.48
CA LYS A 89 1.48 -13.27 7.02
C LYS A 89 1.26 -12.80 8.45
N ASN A 90 2.25 -12.97 9.31
CA ASN A 90 2.17 -12.55 10.71
C ASN A 90 2.03 -11.03 10.82
N LEU A 91 2.78 -10.26 10.03
CA LEU A 91 2.71 -8.81 10.02
C LEU A 91 1.35 -8.32 9.51
N CYS A 92 0.85 -8.88 8.40
CA CYS A 92 -0.48 -8.56 7.90
C CYS A 92 -1.59 -8.89 8.92
N ALA A 93 -1.49 -10.04 9.59
CA ALA A 93 -2.44 -10.43 10.63
C ALA A 93 -2.41 -9.47 11.83
N LYS A 94 -1.21 -9.08 12.30
CA LYS A 94 -1.01 -8.12 13.38
C LYS A 94 -1.58 -6.75 13.03
N LEU A 95 -1.34 -6.28 11.81
CA LEU A 95 -1.82 -5.00 11.29
C LEU A 95 -3.29 -5.04 10.83
N LYS A 96 -3.88 -6.23 10.67
CA LYS A 96 -5.22 -6.43 10.07
C LYS A 96 -5.32 -5.81 8.69
N THR A 97 -4.28 -6.00 7.86
CA THR A 97 -4.21 -5.48 6.49
C THR A 97 -4.38 -6.57 5.45
N ASP A 98 -4.84 -6.16 4.26
CA ASP A 98 -4.96 -7.04 3.09
C ASP A 98 -3.65 -7.18 2.34
N ALA A 99 -2.77 -6.16 2.45
CA ALA A 99 -1.51 -6.10 1.73
C ALA A 99 -0.45 -5.25 2.44
N LEU A 100 0.80 -5.44 2.04
CA LEU A 100 1.94 -4.59 2.40
C LEU A 100 2.60 -4.06 1.13
N CYS A 101 2.97 -2.78 1.14
CA CYS A 101 3.87 -2.15 0.19
C CYS A 101 5.27 -2.12 0.81
N LEU A 102 6.17 -3.00 0.35
CA LEU A 102 7.52 -3.13 0.84
C LEU A 102 8.45 -2.28 -0.04
N VAL A 103 8.94 -1.19 0.52
CA VAL A 103 9.80 -0.22 -0.17
C VAL A 103 11.26 -0.61 0.02
N LYS A 104 12.00 -0.63 -1.09
CA LYS A 104 13.45 -0.83 -1.10
C LYS A 104 14.11 0.18 -2.00
N MET A 105 15.19 0.78 -1.52
CA MET A 105 16.02 1.69 -2.29
C MET A 105 17.42 1.15 -2.47
N SER A 106 18.01 1.42 -3.62
CA SER A 106 19.39 1.05 -3.92
C SER A 106 20.04 2.06 -4.85
N ARG A 107 21.37 2.05 -4.89
CA ARG A 107 22.09 2.82 -5.89
C ARG A 107 22.19 2.03 -7.18
N GLY A 108 21.79 2.67 -8.26
CA GLY A 108 21.90 2.14 -9.62
C GLY A 108 23.13 2.67 -10.36
N ALA A 109 23.17 2.43 -11.65
CA ALA A 109 24.22 2.97 -12.52
C ALA A 109 24.22 4.50 -12.51
N LYS A 110 25.41 5.11 -12.67
CA LYS A 110 25.61 6.58 -12.69
C LYS A 110 25.04 7.29 -11.46
N ASN A 111 25.11 6.65 -10.29
CA ASN A 111 24.59 7.16 -9.02
C ASN A 111 23.08 7.41 -8.98
N ALA A 112 22.32 6.88 -9.94
CA ALA A 112 20.87 6.91 -9.88
C ALA A 112 20.36 6.20 -8.62
N ILE A 113 19.24 6.65 -8.09
CA ILE A 113 18.56 5.99 -6.99
C ILE A 113 17.43 5.15 -7.60
N VAL A 114 17.51 3.83 -7.41
CA VAL A 114 16.48 2.90 -7.86
C VAL A 114 15.57 2.59 -6.68
N ILE A 115 14.28 2.81 -6.87
CA ILE A 115 13.25 2.54 -5.90
C ILE A 115 12.41 1.38 -6.41
N THR A 116 12.19 0.40 -5.57
CA THR A 116 11.30 -0.72 -5.83
C THR A 116 10.27 -0.81 -4.73
N VAL A 117 8.99 -0.83 -5.11
CA VAL A 117 7.88 -1.13 -4.22
C VAL A 117 7.32 -2.50 -4.61
N ARG A 118 7.48 -3.46 -3.74
CA ARG A 118 6.94 -4.80 -3.87
C ARG A 118 5.64 -4.88 -3.10
N ILE A 119 4.55 -5.28 -3.75
CA ILE A 119 3.23 -5.39 -3.14
C ILE A 119 2.95 -6.87 -2.87
N VAL A 120 2.73 -7.21 -1.62
CA VAL A 120 2.46 -8.57 -1.17
C VAL A 120 1.10 -8.64 -0.48
N ASP A 121 0.34 -9.68 -0.73
CA ASP A 121 -0.95 -9.89 -0.08
C ASP A 121 -0.81 -10.49 1.33
N ASN A 122 -1.90 -10.57 2.07
CA ASN A 122 -1.94 -11.15 3.41
C ASN A 122 -1.67 -12.68 3.46
N LYS A 123 -1.50 -13.31 2.32
CA LYS A 123 -1.04 -14.70 2.20
C LYS A 123 0.46 -14.79 1.96
N GLY A 124 1.16 -13.66 1.88
CA GLY A 124 2.59 -13.58 1.61
C GLY A 124 2.96 -13.67 0.13
N LYS A 125 1.98 -13.69 -0.77
CA LYS A 125 2.20 -13.77 -2.21
C LYS A 125 2.46 -12.39 -2.79
N GLU A 126 3.50 -12.23 -3.62
CA GLU A 126 3.70 -11.03 -4.40
C GLU A 126 2.60 -10.91 -5.47
N VAL A 127 1.88 -9.79 -5.43
CA VAL A 127 0.77 -9.49 -6.35
C VAL A 127 1.12 -8.41 -7.35
N GLY A 128 2.24 -7.73 -7.15
CA GLY A 128 2.78 -6.77 -8.08
C GLY A 128 4.04 -6.09 -7.57
N LYS A 129 4.71 -5.42 -8.50
CA LYS A 129 5.95 -4.70 -8.26
C LYS A 129 6.00 -3.47 -9.14
N VAL A 130 6.40 -2.35 -8.55
CA VAL A 130 6.62 -1.08 -9.25
C VAL A 130 8.08 -0.68 -9.03
N THR A 131 8.77 -0.28 -10.09
CA THR A 131 10.17 0.16 -10.00
C THR A 131 10.33 1.46 -10.75
N ALA A 132 11.02 2.40 -10.14
CA ALA A 132 11.39 3.68 -10.74
C ALA A 132 12.85 4.01 -10.46
N SER A 133 13.39 4.93 -11.25
CA SER A 133 14.74 5.45 -11.05
C SER A 133 14.69 6.96 -11.03
N MET A 134 15.39 7.58 -10.09
CA MET A 134 15.54 9.03 -10.00
C MET A 134 17.01 9.42 -9.99
N LYS A 135 17.32 10.61 -10.51
CA LYS A 135 18.70 11.12 -10.61
C LYS A 135 19.19 11.67 -9.28
N GLY A 136 18.29 12.12 -8.43
CA GLY A 136 18.60 12.70 -7.14
C GLY A 136 17.37 12.99 -6.31
N ILE A 137 17.59 13.58 -5.15
CA ILE A 137 16.53 13.86 -4.16
C ILE A 137 15.44 14.82 -4.70
N GLY A 138 15.79 15.69 -5.65
CA GLY A 138 14.82 16.63 -6.26
C GLY A 138 13.72 15.93 -7.07
N ASP A 139 13.94 14.68 -7.49
CA ASP A 139 12.94 13.92 -8.26
C ASP A 139 11.99 13.13 -7.35
N THR A 140 12.18 13.19 -6.02
CA THR A 140 11.48 12.32 -5.06
C THR A 140 9.97 12.54 -5.10
N ASP A 141 9.51 13.78 -5.11
CA ASP A 141 8.09 14.12 -5.12
C ASP A 141 7.37 13.51 -6.35
N ALA A 142 7.80 13.86 -7.55
CA ALA A 142 7.19 13.37 -8.79
C ALA A 142 7.25 11.84 -8.90
N THR A 143 8.37 11.22 -8.47
CA THR A 143 8.56 9.78 -8.49
C THR A 143 7.61 9.09 -7.51
N SER A 144 7.48 9.62 -6.29
CA SER A 144 6.60 9.08 -5.25
C SER A 144 5.14 9.11 -5.70
N HIS A 145 4.66 10.21 -6.24
CA HIS A 145 3.30 10.35 -6.75
C HIS A 145 3.02 9.39 -7.91
N SER A 146 3.95 9.26 -8.86
CA SER A 146 3.79 8.31 -9.97
C SER A 146 3.69 6.87 -9.48
N MET A 147 4.63 6.45 -8.62
CA MET A 147 4.67 5.09 -8.09
C MET A 147 3.44 4.78 -7.20
N ALA A 148 2.96 5.76 -6.43
CA ALA A 148 1.77 5.58 -5.61
C ALA A 148 0.52 5.31 -6.44
N ARG A 149 0.33 6.02 -7.55
CA ARG A 149 -0.76 5.77 -8.50
C ARG A 149 -0.72 4.35 -9.07
N ASP A 150 0.45 3.90 -9.50
CA ASP A 150 0.64 2.54 -10.02
C ASP A 150 0.36 1.48 -8.95
N CYS A 151 0.86 1.69 -7.73
CA CYS A 151 0.60 0.82 -6.59
C CYS A 151 -0.88 0.79 -6.21
N ALA A 152 -1.59 1.91 -6.24
CA ALA A 152 -3.02 1.97 -5.95
C ALA A 152 -3.84 1.13 -6.92
N VAL A 153 -3.47 1.08 -8.21
CA VAL A 153 -4.10 0.20 -9.21
C VAL A 153 -3.92 -1.28 -8.83
N ILE A 154 -2.72 -1.67 -8.41
CA ILE A 154 -2.42 -3.06 -8.01
C ILE A 154 -3.18 -3.42 -6.73
N LEU A 155 -3.16 -2.54 -5.71
CA LEU A 155 -3.84 -2.74 -4.44
C LEU A 155 -5.34 -2.99 -4.62
N ARG A 156 -6.01 -2.19 -5.46
CA ARG A 156 -7.45 -2.35 -5.73
C ARG A 156 -7.79 -3.72 -6.31
N LYS A 157 -6.91 -4.30 -7.13
CA LYS A 157 -7.10 -5.63 -7.73
C LYS A 157 -7.15 -6.74 -6.67
N ILE A 158 -6.48 -6.59 -5.53
CA ILE A 158 -6.47 -7.58 -4.43
C ILE A 158 -7.90 -7.85 -3.93
N ARG A 159 -8.74 -6.83 -3.87
CA ARG A 159 -10.15 -6.94 -3.46
C ARG A 159 -11.12 -7.02 -4.63
N GLY A 160 -10.64 -7.20 -5.87
CA GLY A 160 -11.47 -7.22 -7.06
C GLY A 160 -12.14 -5.86 -7.35
N ILE A 161 -11.52 -4.78 -6.91
CA ILE A 161 -11.99 -3.41 -7.18
C ILE A 161 -11.51 -3.04 -8.57
N VAL A 162 -12.43 -2.99 -9.53
CA VAL A 162 -12.12 -2.55 -10.90
C VAL A 162 -11.96 -1.03 -10.90
N PRO A 163 -10.86 -0.48 -11.42
CA PRO A 163 -10.73 0.97 -11.59
C PRO A 163 -11.85 1.48 -12.53
N PRO A 164 -12.37 2.71 -12.31
CA PRO A 164 -13.32 3.30 -13.22
C PRO A 164 -12.72 3.33 -14.62
N LYS A 165 -13.53 2.96 -15.61
CA LYS A 165 -13.13 3.02 -17.03
C LYS A 165 -12.73 4.47 -17.33
N PRO A 166 -11.56 4.72 -17.96
CA PRO A 166 -11.22 6.08 -18.39
C PRO A 166 -12.37 6.64 -19.20
N LEU A 167 -12.79 7.87 -18.88
CA LEU A 167 -13.71 8.60 -19.75
C LEU A 167 -13.03 8.70 -21.11
N ALA A 168 -13.71 8.21 -22.14
CA ALA A 168 -13.25 8.37 -23.52
C ALA A 168 -13.09 9.87 -23.81
N PRO A 169 -12.04 10.27 -24.52
CA PRO A 169 -11.81 11.67 -24.88
C PRO A 169 -12.93 12.23 -25.75
#